data_5e0575ca02f92b51bfd6835d17e2388d
#
_entry.id   5e0575ca02f92b51bfd6835d17e2388d
#
_cell.length_a   1.000
_cell.length_b   1.000
_cell.length_c   1.000
_cell.angle_alpha   90.00
_cell.angle_beta   90.00
_cell.angle_gamma   90.00
#
_symmetry.space_group_name_H-M   'P 1'
#
loop_
_entity.id
_entity.type
_entity.pdbx_description
1 polymer ?
#
loop_
_entity_poly.entity_id
_entity_poly.type
_entity_poly.pdbx_seq_one_letter_code
_entity_poly.pdbx_strand_id
1 'polypeptide(L)'
;MTQNNLAGALDELGRRSSGEQSAQYLAQSVAAYRSTLEVNTREQLPQDWATTQYNLGTALQELGRRRSGQQSARYLKEAMAAYENALSIFTPEADPYRNEIVRRSLEAARRENQVTSSKNPR
;
A
#
# COMPACT_ATOMS: atom_id res chain seq x y z
N MET A 1 11.54 4.02 18.57
CA MET A 1 10.46 3.88 17.58
C MET A 1 10.85 2.87 16.55
N THR A 2 10.00 1.91 16.28
CA THR A 2 10.28 0.90 15.27
C THR A 2 10.06 1.51 13.88
N GLN A 3 10.65 0.89 12.86
CA GLN A 3 10.45 1.36 11.48
C GLN A 3 8.98 1.29 11.06
N ASN A 4 8.25 0.28 11.55
CA ASN A 4 6.83 0.17 11.22
C ASN A 4 6.05 1.33 11.85
N ASN A 5 6.39 1.72 13.08
CA ASN A 5 5.73 2.87 13.72
C ASN A 5 6.07 4.17 13.00
N LEU A 6 7.33 4.31 12.58
CA LEU A 6 7.74 5.48 11.81
C LEU A 6 6.98 5.55 10.48
N ALA A 7 6.87 4.42 9.80
CA ALA A 7 6.16 4.37 8.53
C ALA A 7 4.70 4.79 8.71
N GLY A 8 4.05 4.30 9.77
CA GLY A 8 2.67 4.67 10.06
C GLY A 8 2.50 6.15 10.34
N ALA A 9 3.44 6.73 11.10
CA ALA A 9 3.41 8.16 11.39
C ALA A 9 3.59 8.99 10.13
N LEU A 10 4.50 8.58 9.26
CA LEU A 10 4.72 9.27 7.98
C LEU A 10 3.50 9.16 7.07
N ASP A 11 2.86 7.99 7.05
CA ASP A 11 1.64 7.78 6.29
C ASP A 11 0.55 8.76 6.76
N GLU A 12 0.37 8.86 8.07
CA GLU A 12 -0.61 9.77 8.64
C GLU A 12 -0.30 11.23 8.31
N LEU A 13 0.97 11.62 8.42
CA LEU A 13 1.38 12.97 8.03
C LEU A 13 1.08 13.23 6.55
N GLY A 14 1.33 12.24 5.71
CA GLY A 14 1.04 12.38 4.29
C GLY A 14 -0.44 12.59 4.02
N ARG A 15 -1.28 11.85 4.72
CA ARG A 15 -2.72 12.00 4.54
C ARG A 15 -3.25 13.34 5.00
N ARG A 16 -2.62 13.92 6.03
CA ARG A 16 -3.04 15.22 6.57
C ARG A 16 -2.43 16.39 5.84
N SER A 17 -1.41 16.15 5.03
CA SER A 17 -0.74 17.21 4.28
C SER A 17 -1.33 17.28 2.88
N SER A 18 -0.89 18.27 2.12
CA SER A 18 -1.35 18.45 0.76
C SER A 18 -0.16 18.73 -0.15
N GLY A 19 -0.40 18.61 -1.46
CA GLY A 19 0.58 18.94 -2.46
C GLY A 19 1.81 18.05 -2.41
N GLU A 20 2.94 18.64 -2.72
CA GLU A 20 4.20 17.90 -2.81
C GLU A 20 4.66 17.38 -1.45
N GLN A 21 4.35 18.11 -0.38
CA GLN A 21 4.72 17.67 0.96
C GLN A 21 4.03 16.36 1.32
N SER A 22 2.76 16.22 0.96
CA SER A 22 2.02 14.98 1.16
C SER A 22 2.72 13.83 0.45
N ALA A 23 3.09 14.02 -0.81
CA ALA A 23 3.75 12.98 -1.59
C ALA A 23 5.10 12.60 -0.99
N GLN A 24 5.83 13.58 -0.45
CA GLN A 24 7.13 13.29 0.17
C GLN A 24 6.97 12.43 1.42
N TYR A 25 6.00 12.74 2.28
CA TYR A 25 5.76 11.93 3.47
C TYR A 25 5.33 10.52 3.10
N LEU A 26 4.46 10.39 2.10
CA LEU A 26 4.02 9.07 1.67
C LEU A 26 5.16 8.26 1.06
N ALA A 27 6.04 8.89 0.29
CA ALA A 27 7.19 8.22 -0.26
C ALA A 27 8.13 7.71 0.83
N GLN A 28 8.33 8.52 1.87
CA GLN A 28 9.13 8.09 3.01
C GLN A 28 8.46 6.94 3.76
N SER A 29 7.14 6.97 3.87
CA SER A 29 6.38 5.89 4.49
C SER A 29 6.59 4.59 3.71
N VAL A 30 6.50 4.66 2.38
CA VAL A 30 6.72 3.48 1.53
C VAL A 30 8.12 2.91 1.77
N ALA A 31 9.14 3.77 1.81
CA ALA A 31 10.50 3.32 2.02
C ALA A 31 10.66 2.64 3.38
N ALA A 32 10.02 3.20 4.42
CA ALA A 32 10.09 2.62 5.75
C ALA A 32 9.38 1.27 5.84
N TYR A 33 8.23 1.13 5.18
CA TYR A 33 7.54 -0.16 5.13
C TYR A 33 8.40 -1.20 4.40
N ARG A 34 9.05 -0.82 3.31
CA ARG A 34 9.91 -1.75 2.59
C ARG A 34 11.09 -2.21 3.45
N SER A 35 11.66 -1.29 4.24
CA SER A 35 12.72 -1.66 5.17
C SER A 35 12.22 -2.65 6.22
N THR A 36 11.02 -2.44 6.73
CA THR A 36 10.41 -3.38 7.68
C THR A 36 10.30 -4.78 7.07
N LEU A 37 9.91 -4.85 5.80
CA LEU A 37 9.74 -6.13 5.12
C LEU A 37 11.06 -6.87 4.92
N GLU A 38 12.18 -6.17 4.88
CA GLU A 38 13.48 -6.82 4.79
C GLU A 38 13.84 -7.54 6.08
N VAL A 39 13.33 -7.08 7.21
CA VAL A 39 13.62 -7.66 8.52
C VAL A 39 12.55 -8.68 8.93
N ASN A 40 11.30 -8.30 8.80
CA ASN A 40 10.16 -9.16 9.16
C ASN A 40 9.69 -9.89 7.92
N THR A 41 10.21 -11.10 7.72
CA THR A 41 9.92 -11.87 6.53
C THR A 41 8.62 -12.65 6.68
N ARG A 42 8.07 -13.08 5.54
CA ARG A 42 6.86 -13.88 5.50
C ARG A 42 7.05 -15.20 6.27
N GLU A 43 8.23 -15.79 6.19
CA GLU A 43 8.51 -17.07 6.84
C GLU A 43 8.59 -16.96 8.36
N GLN A 44 9.17 -15.89 8.85
CA GLN A 44 9.40 -15.73 10.28
C GLN A 44 8.21 -15.13 11.00
N LEU A 45 7.58 -14.12 10.40
CA LEU A 45 6.49 -13.37 11.02
C LEU A 45 5.40 -13.14 9.99
N PRO A 46 4.66 -14.20 9.59
CA PRO A 46 3.72 -14.07 8.48
C PRO A 46 2.63 -13.03 8.69
N GLN A 47 2.06 -12.95 9.90
CA GLN A 47 0.99 -11.98 10.13
C GLN A 47 1.51 -10.55 10.13
N ASP A 48 2.67 -10.32 10.75
CA ASP A 48 3.29 -8.99 10.74
C ASP A 48 3.67 -8.60 9.30
N TRP A 49 4.22 -9.56 8.55
CA TRP A 49 4.57 -9.33 7.16
C TRP A 49 3.33 -8.94 6.35
N ALA A 50 2.24 -9.67 6.52
CA ALA A 50 1.00 -9.39 5.79
C ALA A 50 0.42 -8.03 6.15
N THR A 51 0.44 -7.69 7.45
CA THR A 51 -0.02 -6.37 7.89
C THR A 51 0.81 -5.26 7.27
N THR A 52 2.13 -5.43 7.23
CA THR A 52 3.02 -4.45 6.62
C THR A 52 2.77 -4.35 5.12
N GLN A 53 2.52 -5.48 4.44
CA GLN A 53 2.16 -5.46 3.03
C GLN A 53 0.87 -4.67 2.79
N TYR A 54 -0.13 -4.86 3.64
CA TYR A 54 -1.36 -4.10 3.52
C TYR A 54 -1.10 -2.61 3.71
N ASN A 55 -0.32 -2.24 4.74
CA ASN A 55 -0.01 -0.84 5.01
C ASN A 55 0.79 -0.23 3.86
N LEU A 56 1.74 -0.98 3.30
CA LEU A 56 2.48 -0.54 2.12
C LEU A 56 1.54 -0.30 0.95
N GLY A 57 0.58 -1.20 0.76
CA GLY A 57 -0.41 -1.05 -0.30
C GLY A 57 -1.21 0.24 -0.15
N THR A 58 -1.64 0.57 1.09
CA THR A 58 -2.42 1.79 1.28
C THR A 58 -1.59 3.04 1.01
N ALA A 59 -0.32 3.05 1.40
CA ALA A 59 0.55 4.20 1.14
C ALA A 59 0.81 4.36 -0.36
N LEU A 60 1.04 3.25 -1.06
CA LEU A 60 1.24 3.28 -2.51
C LEU A 60 -0.03 3.75 -3.23
N GLN A 61 -1.19 3.30 -2.77
CA GLN A 61 -2.46 3.72 -3.37
C GLN A 61 -2.67 5.23 -3.20
N GLU A 62 -2.36 5.75 -2.02
CA GLU A 62 -2.45 7.19 -1.78
C GLU A 62 -1.49 7.97 -2.68
N LEU A 63 -0.27 7.47 -2.85
CA LEU A 63 0.66 8.08 -3.80
C LEU A 63 0.11 8.06 -5.22
N GLY A 64 -0.49 6.94 -5.61
CA GLY A 64 -1.09 6.82 -6.93
C GLY A 64 -2.18 7.85 -7.16
N ARG A 65 -2.97 8.13 -6.13
CA ARG A 65 -4.04 9.12 -6.22
C ARG A 65 -3.51 10.54 -6.39
N ARG A 66 -2.28 10.79 -5.93
CA ARG A 66 -1.66 12.11 -5.99
C ARG A 66 -0.78 12.32 -7.22
N ARG A 67 -0.70 11.32 -8.07
CA ARG A 67 0.06 11.40 -9.32
C ARG A 67 -0.88 11.17 -10.48
N SER A 68 -0.36 11.28 -11.69
CA SER A 68 -1.17 11.07 -12.88
C SER A 68 -0.38 10.25 -13.90
N GLY A 69 -1.08 9.79 -14.93
CA GLY A 69 -0.45 9.08 -16.04
C GLY A 69 0.26 7.81 -15.62
N GLN A 70 1.42 7.58 -16.23
CA GLN A 70 2.18 6.35 -15.98
C GLN A 70 2.66 6.22 -14.55
N GLN A 71 2.97 7.34 -13.90
CA GLN A 71 3.43 7.31 -12.52
C GLN A 71 2.33 6.83 -11.59
N SER A 72 1.11 7.35 -11.77
CA SER A 72 -0.04 6.88 -11.01
C SER A 72 -0.28 5.39 -11.23
N ALA A 73 -0.25 4.96 -12.50
CA ALA A 73 -0.47 3.55 -12.82
C ALA A 73 0.56 2.65 -12.15
N ARG A 74 1.82 3.08 -12.12
CA ARG A 74 2.87 2.28 -11.49
C ARG A 74 2.63 2.12 -9.99
N TYR A 75 2.30 3.22 -9.31
CA TYR A 75 2.02 3.14 -7.87
C TYR A 75 0.80 2.26 -7.58
N LEU A 76 -0.25 2.37 -8.40
CA LEU A 76 -1.45 1.56 -8.18
C LEU A 76 -1.19 0.08 -8.44
N LYS A 77 -0.37 -0.26 -9.44
CA LYS A 77 -0.01 -1.65 -9.67
C LYS A 77 0.81 -2.22 -8.52
N GLU A 78 1.72 -1.43 -7.97
CA GLU A 78 2.50 -1.86 -6.82
C GLU A 78 1.60 -2.03 -5.60
N ALA A 79 0.61 -1.14 -5.42
CA ALA A 79 -0.34 -1.27 -4.33
C ALA A 79 -1.13 -2.58 -4.45
N MET A 80 -1.59 -2.89 -5.67
CA MET A 80 -2.33 -4.12 -5.90
C MET A 80 -1.49 -5.34 -5.57
N ALA A 81 -0.21 -5.33 -5.96
CA ALA A 81 0.68 -6.44 -5.64
C ALA A 81 0.86 -6.60 -4.14
N ALA A 82 1.00 -5.49 -3.42
CA ALA A 82 1.14 -5.54 -1.97
C ALA A 82 -0.12 -6.10 -1.30
N TYR A 83 -1.30 -5.68 -1.77
CA TYR A 83 -2.55 -6.23 -1.26
C TYR A 83 -2.66 -7.74 -1.53
N GLU A 84 -2.27 -8.17 -2.71
CA GLU A 84 -2.29 -9.60 -3.03
C GLU A 84 -1.34 -10.38 -2.14
N ASN A 85 -0.17 -9.80 -1.83
CA ASN A 85 0.74 -10.42 -0.88
C ASN A 85 0.09 -10.58 0.49
N ALA A 86 -0.61 -9.54 0.96
CA ALA A 86 -1.30 -9.63 2.24
C ALA A 86 -2.36 -10.73 2.23
N LEU A 87 -3.08 -10.86 1.11
CA LEU A 87 -4.14 -11.86 1.00
C LEU A 87 -3.59 -13.30 0.98
N SER A 88 -2.33 -13.48 0.69
CA SER A 88 -1.73 -14.82 0.75
C SER A 88 -1.68 -15.34 2.18
N ILE A 89 -1.73 -14.44 3.16
CA ILE A 89 -1.77 -14.80 4.59
C ILE A 89 -3.18 -14.62 5.14
N PHE A 90 -3.83 -13.49 4.82
CA PHE A 90 -5.19 -13.19 5.29
C PHE A 90 -6.20 -13.82 4.33
N THR A 91 -6.25 -15.15 4.33
CA THR A 91 -7.23 -15.89 3.54
C THR A 91 -8.61 -15.84 4.21
N PRO A 92 -9.69 -16.16 3.46
CA PRO A 92 -11.02 -16.18 4.10
C PRO A 92 -11.11 -17.14 5.28
N GLU A 93 -10.35 -18.23 5.23
CA GLU A 93 -10.37 -19.23 6.31
C GLU A 93 -9.55 -18.76 7.52
N ALA A 94 -8.38 -18.17 7.28
CA ALA A 94 -7.49 -17.79 8.37
C ALA A 94 -7.94 -16.54 9.09
N ASP A 95 -8.43 -15.54 8.35
CA ASP A 95 -8.82 -14.26 8.93
C ASP A 95 -9.86 -13.60 8.01
N PRO A 96 -11.12 -13.99 8.15
CA PRO A 96 -12.16 -13.46 7.27
C PRO A 96 -12.34 -11.94 7.38
N TYR A 97 -12.10 -11.37 8.55
CA TYR A 97 -12.25 -9.93 8.75
C TYR A 97 -11.19 -9.16 7.94
N ARG A 98 -9.92 -9.51 8.11
CA ARG A 98 -8.86 -8.84 7.38
C ARG A 98 -8.90 -9.17 5.90
N ASN A 99 -9.32 -10.39 5.56
CA ASN A 99 -9.51 -10.76 4.16
C ASN A 99 -10.46 -9.79 3.46
N GLU A 100 -11.59 -9.50 4.10
CA GLU A 100 -12.59 -8.60 3.52
C GLU A 100 -12.03 -7.18 3.36
N ILE A 101 -11.33 -6.68 4.38
CA ILE A 101 -10.77 -5.34 4.32
C ILE A 101 -9.76 -5.22 3.18
N VAL A 102 -8.84 -6.17 3.07
CA VAL A 102 -7.80 -6.11 2.05
C VAL A 102 -8.41 -6.28 0.65
N ARG A 103 -9.39 -7.17 0.51
CA ARG A 103 -10.05 -7.34 -0.79
C ARG A 103 -10.72 -6.06 -1.26
N ARG A 104 -11.36 -5.34 -0.34
CA ARG A 104 -12.01 -4.07 -0.70
C ARG A 104 -10.98 -3.03 -1.16
N SER A 105 -9.84 -2.99 -0.49
CA SER A 105 -8.77 -2.07 -0.87
C SER A 105 -8.20 -2.45 -2.23
N LEU A 106 -8.02 -3.73 -2.48
CA LEU A 106 -7.54 -4.22 -3.78
C LEU A 106 -8.51 -3.85 -4.90
N GLU A 107 -9.82 -4.04 -4.66
CA GLU A 107 -10.82 -3.68 -5.65
C GLU A 107 -10.78 -2.19 -5.96
N ALA A 108 -10.65 -1.36 -4.93
CA ALA A 108 -10.57 0.09 -5.13
C ALA A 108 -9.35 0.46 -5.94
N ALA A 109 -8.20 -0.12 -5.62
CA ALA A 109 -6.97 0.15 -6.36
C ALA A 109 -7.09 -0.29 -7.82
N ARG A 110 -7.75 -1.43 -8.04
CA ARG A 110 -7.95 -1.94 -9.40
C ARG A 110 -8.82 -0.99 -10.22
N ARG A 111 -9.89 -0.48 -9.62
CA ARG A 111 -10.77 0.47 -10.31
C ARG A 111 -10.04 1.77 -10.61
N GLU A 112 -9.26 2.26 -9.66
CA GLU A 112 -8.50 3.49 -9.85
C GLU A 112 -7.46 3.32 -10.95
N ASN A 113 -6.84 2.15 -11.02
CA ASN A 113 -5.86 1.87 -12.06
C ASN A 113 -6.53 1.80 -13.44
N GLN A 114 -7.73 1.25 -13.52
CA GLN A 114 -8.47 1.18 -14.77
C GLN A 114 -8.83 2.58 -15.28
N VAL A 115 -9.26 3.46 -14.37
CA VAL A 115 -9.58 4.84 -14.73
C VAL A 115 -8.34 5.55 -15.26
N THR A 116 -7.21 5.38 -14.56
CA THR A 116 -5.95 6.00 -14.99
C THR A 116 -5.53 5.50 -16.36
N SER A 117 -5.63 4.18 -16.60
CA SER A 117 -5.29 3.60 -17.89
C SER A 117 -6.20 4.09 -18.99
N SER A 118 -7.49 4.25 -18.69
CA SER A 118 -8.47 4.75 -19.66
C SER A 118 -8.19 6.19 -20.06
N LYS A 119 -7.73 7.01 -19.10
CA LYS A 119 -7.41 8.41 -19.39
C LYS A 119 -6.08 8.57 -20.11
N ASN A 120 -5.21 7.57 -20.06
CA ASN A 120 -3.91 7.56 -20.71
C ASN A 120 -3.78 6.29 -21.51
N PRO A 121 -4.46 6.22 -22.66
CA PRO A 121 -4.55 4.97 -23.43
C PRO A 121 -3.23 4.52 -24.05
N ARG A 122 -2.16 5.22 -23.82
CA ARG A 122 -0.86 4.80 -24.32
C ARG A 122 -0.02 4.21 -23.20
#